data_9d27c17a4af2afa993e9c2075a7462ff
#
_entry.id   9d27c17a4af2afa993e9c2075a7462ff
#
_cell.length_a   1.000
_cell.length_b   1.000
_cell.length_c   1.000
_cell.angle_alpha   90.00
_cell.angle_beta   90.00
_cell.angle_gamma   90.00
#
_symmetry.space_group_name_H-M   'P 1'
#
loop_
_entity.id
_entity.type
_entity.pdbx_description
1 polymer ?
#
loop_
_entity_poly.entity_id
_entity_poly.type
_entity_poly.pdbx_seq_one_letter_code
_entity_poly.pdbx_strand_id
1 'polypeptide(L)'
;MCSTPGGKWHIVSGRTQEHVAPYMAVGLSTVVHGIGSRQDIERNLRIVEDGIHAAVSIIGINMPVRLIALAEGALTGFTDEIFDIPHVTAARDLFIDIPGPETDRLAALARQYDTYIVAQCKARWPEVIDKRFFNTLFVISRQGEIVHKAAKNHLWCRERSCVPHDVYDRWVELFGDGIDAFYPVLRTDDIGNIGTICCSDGEYPEAVRALAFNGAEVVYRPSEAVPMTQMGMEPGGTWLLQNRAHAHFNNVYMVCPNVGPVYVHPRMEHPYDIAGGNSHIVDYQGNVLGHTASGANTFVAGIIDIEALRQFRTMNLNSNWMKDLRTEIFRRMYSEPVHPKNLWLNADPLQHADVDEIYRENIGRLVARGSFTPPAQAFPGARYIAPSESPEDADWAQVRALWPEPAEE
;
A
#
# COMPACT_ATOMS: atom_id res chain seq x y z
N MET A 1 23.65 -16.03 34.77
CA MET A 1 24.21 -14.88 35.54
C MET A 1 25.59 -14.61 35.02
N CYS A 2 25.78 -13.57 34.25
CA CYS A 2 27.08 -12.98 33.97
C CYS A 2 26.86 -11.49 33.95
N SER A 3 27.16 -10.85 35.07
CA SER A 3 27.25 -9.42 35.19
C SER A 3 28.67 -9.00 34.85
N THR A 4 28.83 -8.23 33.77
CA THR A 4 30.01 -7.40 33.58
C THR A 4 29.62 -5.95 33.83
N PRO A 5 30.23 -5.29 34.83
CA PRO A 5 30.04 -3.87 35.05
C PRO A 5 30.86 -3.10 33.99
N GLY A 6 30.25 -2.15 33.32
CA GLY A 6 30.93 -1.18 32.50
C GLY A 6 30.89 -1.44 31.00
N GLY A 7 29.87 -2.12 30.48
CA GLY A 7 29.71 -2.30 29.05
C GLY A 7 29.37 -0.98 28.34
N LYS A 8 30.37 -0.35 27.73
CA LYS A 8 30.11 0.62 26.67
C LYS A 8 29.34 -0.12 25.59
N TRP A 9 28.16 0.37 25.27
CA TRP A 9 27.41 -0.09 24.09
C TRP A 9 28.29 0.16 22.87
N HIS A 10 28.88 -0.90 22.31
CA HIS A 10 29.51 -0.80 21.01
C HIS A 10 28.40 -0.62 20.01
N ILE A 11 28.15 0.62 19.61
CA ILE A 11 27.43 0.92 18.39
C ILE A 11 28.29 0.35 17.26
N VAL A 12 27.88 -0.79 16.72
CA VAL A 12 28.46 -1.32 15.48
C VAL A 12 27.93 -0.45 14.35
N SER A 13 28.54 0.70 14.13
CA SER A 13 28.32 1.47 12.92
C SER A 13 29.64 2.00 12.43
N GLY A 14 30.14 1.37 11.38
CA GLY A 14 31.20 1.93 10.56
C GLY A 14 30.74 3.00 9.59
N ARG A 15 29.47 3.49 9.69
CA ARG A 15 28.96 4.65 8.96
C ARG A 15 28.61 5.72 9.97
N THR A 16 29.26 6.86 9.89
CA THR A 16 28.72 8.11 10.44
C THR A 16 27.46 8.42 9.69
N GLN A 17 26.31 8.25 10.36
CA GLN A 17 25.02 8.58 9.79
C GLN A 17 24.94 10.09 9.69
N GLU A 18 24.68 10.62 8.50
CA GLU A 18 24.49 12.05 8.32
C GLU A 18 23.21 12.52 9.04
N HIS A 19 23.25 13.77 9.50
CA HIS A 19 22.09 14.39 10.16
C HIS A 19 21.00 14.65 9.13
N VAL A 20 19.79 14.12 9.38
CA VAL A 20 18.61 14.36 8.54
C VAL A 20 17.86 15.58 9.08
N ALA A 21 17.91 16.69 8.34
CA ALA A 21 17.13 17.87 8.69
C ALA A 21 15.62 17.58 8.59
N PRO A 22 14.78 18.15 9.50
CA PRO A 22 13.34 18.03 9.38
C PRO A 22 12.83 18.53 8.02
N TYR A 23 11.85 17.83 7.46
CA TYR A 23 11.30 18.15 6.15
C TYR A 23 9.78 17.97 6.11
N MET A 24 9.15 18.54 5.10
CA MET A 24 7.72 18.36 4.85
C MET A 24 7.48 17.12 4.01
N ALA A 25 6.63 16.22 4.49
CA ALA A 25 6.01 15.16 3.69
C ALA A 25 4.62 15.62 3.24
N VAL A 26 4.24 15.24 2.03
CA VAL A 26 2.93 15.54 1.41
C VAL A 26 2.29 14.25 0.95
N GLY A 27 1.00 14.05 1.28
CA GLY A 27 0.15 13.00 0.73
C GLY A 27 -0.90 13.60 -0.21
N LEU A 28 -0.91 13.21 -1.48
CA LEU A 28 -1.90 13.66 -2.46
C LEU A 28 -3.18 12.84 -2.38
N SER A 29 -4.31 13.52 -2.33
CA SER A 29 -5.66 12.95 -2.43
C SER A 29 -6.23 13.34 -3.78
N THR A 30 -6.30 12.41 -4.71
CA THR A 30 -6.71 12.72 -6.09
C THR A 30 -8.03 12.06 -6.46
N VAL A 31 -8.76 12.65 -7.37
CA VAL A 31 -9.78 11.94 -8.14
C VAL A 31 -9.08 10.89 -8.99
N VAL A 32 -9.60 9.68 -8.98
CA VAL A 32 -9.04 8.54 -9.71
C VAL A 32 -9.97 8.13 -10.85
N HIS A 33 -9.42 8.05 -12.05
CA HIS A 33 -10.16 7.55 -13.21
C HIS A 33 -9.65 6.16 -13.60
N GLY A 34 -10.61 5.26 -13.78
CA GLY A 34 -10.36 3.95 -14.37
C GLY A 34 -9.87 4.08 -15.81
N ILE A 35 -9.15 3.08 -16.26
CA ILE A 35 -8.54 3.04 -17.59
C ILE A 35 -9.14 1.91 -18.41
N GLY A 36 -9.43 2.16 -19.67
CA GLY A 36 -9.83 1.18 -20.68
C GLY A 36 -8.70 0.85 -21.64
N SER A 37 -7.67 1.66 -21.62
CA SER A 37 -6.43 1.51 -22.36
C SER A 37 -5.30 2.23 -21.64
N ARG A 38 -4.07 1.94 -22.01
CA ARG A 38 -2.90 2.63 -21.44
C ARG A 38 -2.89 4.14 -21.73
N GLN A 39 -3.55 4.59 -22.78
CA GLN A 39 -3.66 6.02 -23.11
C GLN A 39 -4.48 6.80 -22.08
N ASP A 40 -5.43 6.17 -21.41
CA ASP A 40 -6.27 6.81 -20.40
C ASP A 40 -5.49 7.24 -19.15
N ILE A 41 -4.31 6.66 -18.91
CA ILE A 41 -3.39 7.02 -17.82
C ILE A 41 -2.99 8.51 -17.90
N GLU A 42 -2.95 9.09 -19.09
CA GLU A 42 -2.63 10.49 -19.30
C GLU A 42 -3.51 11.45 -18.47
N ARG A 43 -4.79 11.13 -18.33
CA ARG A 43 -5.70 11.93 -17.50
C ARG A 43 -5.30 11.91 -16.03
N ASN A 44 -5.01 10.74 -15.51
CA ASN A 44 -4.59 10.56 -14.13
C ASN A 44 -3.23 11.22 -13.85
N LEU A 45 -2.28 11.08 -14.77
CA LEU A 45 -0.97 11.72 -14.66
C LEU A 45 -1.08 13.23 -14.55
N ARG A 46 -1.91 13.88 -15.37
CA ARG A 46 -2.12 15.34 -15.29
C ARG A 46 -2.67 15.78 -13.93
N ILE A 47 -3.63 15.03 -13.38
CA ILE A 47 -4.18 15.30 -12.05
C ILE A 47 -3.09 15.21 -10.97
N VAL A 48 -2.24 14.20 -11.07
CA VAL A 48 -1.10 14.01 -10.15
C VAL A 48 -0.08 15.15 -10.30
N GLU A 49 0.29 15.51 -11.53
CA GLU A 49 1.22 16.60 -11.81
C GLU A 49 0.72 17.92 -11.25
N ASP A 50 -0.55 18.28 -11.51
CA ASP A 50 -1.17 19.48 -10.96
C ASP A 50 -1.17 19.48 -9.44
N GLY A 51 -1.45 18.33 -8.82
CA GLY A 51 -1.41 18.15 -7.37
C GLY A 51 0.00 18.36 -6.81
N ILE A 52 1.04 17.81 -7.45
CA ILE A 52 2.44 18.01 -7.07
C ILE A 52 2.82 19.48 -7.17
N HIS A 53 2.51 20.13 -8.30
CA HIS A 53 2.80 21.55 -8.51
C HIS A 53 2.14 22.43 -7.44
N ALA A 54 0.87 22.21 -7.15
CA ALA A 54 0.13 22.96 -6.15
C ALA A 54 0.70 22.75 -4.74
N ALA A 55 0.95 21.51 -4.35
CA ALA A 55 1.45 21.16 -3.02
C ALA A 55 2.83 21.79 -2.77
N VAL A 56 3.78 21.62 -3.70
CA VAL A 56 5.13 22.16 -3.55
C VAL A 56 5.12 23.69 -3.54
N SER A 57 4.29 24.32 -4.36
CA SER A 57 4.20 25.78 -4.43
C SER A 57 3.71 26.41 -3.12
N ILE A 58 2.77 25.77 -2.42
CA ILE A 58 2.19 26.31 -1.18
C ILE A 58 3.00 25.88 0.05
N ILE A 59 3.33 24.61 0.16
CA ILE A 59 4.01 24.06 1.35
C ILE A 59 5.49 24.44 1.35
N GLY A 60 6.11 24.44 0.16
CA GLY A 60 7.55 24.76 -0.01
C GLY A 60 7.93 26.17 0.44
N ILE A 61 6.98 27.08 0.63
CA ILE A 61 7.21 28.44 1.14
C ILE A 61 7.80 28.40 2.55
N ASN A 62 7.37 27.44 3.38
CA ASN A 62 7.75 27.39 4.80
C ASN A 62 8.87 26.40 5.09
N MET A 63 8.89 25.28 4.40
CA MET A 63 9.86 24.19 4.62
C MET A 63 10.01 23.37 3.35
N PRO A 64 11.21 22.82 3.05
CA PRO A 64 11.42 21.96 1.90
C PRO A 64 10.49 20.75 1.91
N VAL A 65 9.77 20.50 0.81
CA VAL A 65 9.02 19.28 0.56
C VAL A 65 10.00 18.23 0.04
N ARG A 66 10.28 17.20 0.84
CA ARG A 66 11.25 16.17 0.46
C ARG A 66 10.63 14.81 0.14
N LEU A 67 9.36 14.63 0.47
CA LEU A 67 8.62 13.40 0.18
C LEU A 67 7.20 13.75 -0.29
N ILE A 68 6.84 13.25 -1.47
CA ILE A 68 5.49 13.33 -2.03
C ILE A 68 4.97 11.91 -2.20
N ALA A 69 3.82 11.64 -1.61
CA ALA A 69 3.16 10.34 -1.60
C ALA A 69 1.85 10.41 -2.41
N LEU A 70 1.70 9.53 -3.40
CA LEU A 70 0.51 9.45 -4.23
C LEU A 70 -0.53 8.50 -3.60
N ALA A 71 -1.82 8.72 -3.87
CA ALA A 71 -2.88 7.81 -3.46
C ALA A 71 -2.82 6.48 -4.24
N GLU A 72 -3.50 5.44 -3.74
CA GLU A 72 -3.67 4.18 -4.47
C GLU A 72 -4.46 4.41 -5.76
N GLY A 73 -4.10 3.69 -6.82
CA GLY A 73 -4.76 3.82 -8.11
C GLY A 73 -4.58 5.16 -8.81
N ALA A 74 -3.82 6.10 -8.24
CA ALA A 74 -3.64 7.45 -8.79
C ALA A 74 -3.13 7.48 -10.24
N LEU A 75 -2.51 6.41 -10.74
CA LEU A 75 -2.06 6.27 -12.12
C LEU A 75 -2.97 5.34 -12.93
N THR A 76 -3.25 4.14 -12.43
CA THR A 76 -3.87 3.05 -13.20
C THR A 76 -5.32 2.74 -12.83
N GLY A 77 -5.86 3.40 -11.81
CA GLY A 77 -7.24 3.18 -11.36
C GLY A 77 -7.52 1.73 -10.90
N PHE A 78 -8.81 1.36 -10.91
CA PHE A 78 -9.32 0.10 -10.34
C PHE A 78 -10.23 -0.67 -11.31
N THR A 79 -10.15 -0.41 -12.61
CA THR A 79 -11.05 -0.99 -13.63
C THR A 79 -11.04 -2.51 -13.63
N ASP A 80 -9.86 -3.11 -13.51
CA ASP A 80 -9.67 -4.56 -13.55
C ASP A 80 -10.32 -5.29 -12.38
N GLU A 81 -10.32 -4.67 -11.20
CA GLU A 81 -10.90 -5.24 -9.99
C GLU A 81 -12.42 -5.31 -10.04
N ILE A 82 -13.02 -4.21 -10.48
CA ILE A 82 -14.48 -4.07 -10.50
C ILE A 82 -15.11 -4.92 -11.61
N PHE A 83 -14.46 -5.00 -12.77
CA PHE A 83 -15.00 -5.73 -13.93
C PHE A 83 -14.46 -7.17 -14.05
N ASP A 84 -13.66 -7.63 -13.10
CA ASP A 84 -13.04 -8.97 -13.14
C ASP A 84 -12.38 -9.27 -14.49
N ILE A 85 -11.65 -8.27 -15.02
CA ILE A 85 -11.01 -8.37 -16.33
C ILE A 85 -10.01 -9.52 -16.29
N PRO A 86 -9.97 -10.39 -17.32
CA PRO A 86 -9.00 -11.46 -17.37
C PRO A 86 -7.58 -10.92 -17.14
N HIS A 87 -6.88 -11.48 -16.17
CA HIS A 87 -5.61 -10.94 -15.65
C HIS A 87 -4.56 -10.74 -16.75
N VAL A 88 -4.43 -11.70 -17.68
CA VAL A 88 -3.48 -11.63 -18.80
C VAL A 88 -3.83 -10.46 -19.74
N THR A 89 -5.13 -10.23 -19.98
CA THR A 89 -5.61 -9.10 -20.79
C THR A 89 -5.27 -7.77 -20.11
N ALA A 90 -5.58 -7.64 -18.82
CA ALA A 90 -5.26 -6.43 -18.06
C ALA A 90 -3.75 -6.16 -18.02
N ALA A 91 -2.93 -7.20 -17.82
CA ALA A 91 -1.47 -7.09 -17.83
C ALA A 91 -0.93 -6.58 -19.18
N ARG A 92 -1.49 -7.07 -20.29
CA ARG A 92 -1.07 -6.70 -21.65
C ARG A 92 -1.50 -5.29 -22.03
N ASP A 93 -2.77 -4.95 -21.80
CA ASP A 93 -3.43 -3.82 -22.45
C ASP A 93 -3.53 -2.57 -21.55
N LEU A 94 -3.52 -2.74 -20.22
CA LEU A 94 -3.77 -1.65 -19.29
C LEU A 94 -2.54 -1.21 -18.52
N PHE A 95 -1.69 -2.14 -18.08
CA PHE A 95 -0.71 -1.85 -17.06
C PHE A 95 0.69 -1.56 -17.60
N ILE A 96 1.44 -0.81 -16.82
CA ILE A 96 2.71 -0.20 -17.20
C ILE A 96 3.91 -1.09 -16.87
N ASP A 97 5.07 -0.69 -17.39
CA ASP A 97 6.37 -1.17 -16.94
C ASP A 97 7.01 -0.13 -16.03
N ILE A 98 7.83 -0.56 -15.08
CA ILE A 98 8.63 0.29 -14.21
C ILE A 98 10.10 -0.10 -14.32
N PRO A 99 10.99 0.81 -14.84
CA PRO A 99 10.70 2.14 -15.37
C PRO A 99 9.94 2.14 -16.69
N GLY A 100 9.30 3.26 -17.02
CA GLY A 100 8.54 3.47 -18.24
C GLY A 100 8.12 4.93 -18.43
N PRO A 101 7.43 5.26 -19.54
CA PRO A 101 7.08 6.65 -19.88
C PRO A 101 6.32 7.38 -18.77
N GLU A 102 5.46 6.68 -18.06
CA GLU A 102 4.66 7.24 -16.97
C GLU A 102 5.55 7.60 -15.77
N THR A 103 6.49 6.72 -15.43
CA THR A 103 7.46 6.99 -14.35
C THR A 103 8.49 8.05 -14.73
N ASP A 104 8.84 8.18 -16.03
CA ASP A 104 9.76 9.23 -16.50
C ASP A 104 9.20 10.64 -16.27
N ARG A 105 7.88 10.82 -16.40
CA ARG A 105 7.22 12.09 -16.10
C ARG A 105 7.29 12.43 -14.61
N LEU A 106 7.03 11.46 -13.74
CA LEU A 106 7.20 11.64 -12.29
C LEU A 106 8.67 11.90 -11.93
N ALA A 107 9.60 11.23 -12.59
CA ALA A 107 11.04 11.44 -12.42
C ALA A 107 11.48 12.86 -12.79
N ALA A 108 10.87 13.46 -13.82
CA ALA A 108 11.11 14.85 -14.16
C ALA A 108 10.66 15.80 -13.05
N LEU A 109 9.50 15.55 -12.42
CA LEU A 109 9.00 16.35 -11.29
C LEU A 109 9.87 16.15 -10.03
N ALA A 110 10.32 14.93 -9.76
CA ALA A 110 11.22 14.64 -8.65
C ALA A 110 12.52 15.46 -8.76
N ARG A 111 13.11 15.52 -9.95
CA ARG A 111 14.28 16.38 -10.23
C ARG A 111 13.97 17.85 -10.12
N GLN A 112 12.84 18.29 -10.71
CA GLN A 112 12.44 19.72 -10.74
C GLN A 112 12.28 20.28 -9.33
N TYR A 113 11.71 19.49 -8.42
CA TYR A 113 11.39 19.94 -7.07
C TYR A 113 12.35 19.44 -6.00
N ASP A 114 13.41 18.74 -6.38
CA ASP A 114 14.41 18.17 -5.46
C ASP A 114 13.73 17.36 -4.33
N THR A 115 12.81 16.46 -4.72
CA THR A 115 11.95 15.69 -3.81
C THR A 115 11.92 14.21 -4.20
N TYR A 116 11.67 13.34 -3.22
CA TYR A 116 11.31 11.96 -3.50
C TYR A 116 9.83 11.87 -3.82
N ILE A 117 9.47 10.99 -4.75
CA ILE A 117 8.09 10.64 -5.05
C ILE A 117 7.90 9.16 -4.73
N VAL A 118 6.97 8.84 -3.83
CA VAL A 118 6.54 7.48 -3.56
C VAL A 118 5.15 7.28 -4.14
N ALA A 119 5.00 6.20 -4.89
CA ALA A 119 3.78 5.94 -5.64
C ALA A 119 3.42 4.45 -5.66
N GLN A 120 2.19 4.18 -6.04
CA GLN A 120 1.64 2.87 -6.31
C GLN A 120 1.02 2.87 -7.71
N CYS A 121 1.14 1.77 -8.41
CA CYS A 121 0.38 1.48 -9.62
C CYS A 121 0.36 -0.02 -9.90
N LYS A 122 -0.52 -0.46 -10.78
CA LYS A 122 -0.46 -1.80 -11.32
C LYS A 122 0.56 -1.84 -12.46
N ALA A 123 1.55 -2.74 -12.32
CA ALA A 123 2.68 -2.82 -13.25
C ALA A 123 3.07 -4.27 -13.54
N ARG A 124 3.57 -4.50 -14.73
CA ARG A 124 4.16 -5.79 -15.11
C ARG A 124 5.51 -5.97 -14.45
N TRP A 125 5.82 -7.22 -14.14
CA TRP A 125 7.10 -7.60 -13.56
C TRP A 125 7.61 -8.90 -14.18
N PRO A 126 7.97 -8.86 -15.48
CA PRO A 126 8.25 -10.06 -16.29
C PRO A 126 9.47 -10.87 -15.81
N GLU A 127 10.42 -10.26 -15.09
CA GLU A 127 11.53 -10.95 -14.45
C GLU A 127 11.09 -11.91 -13.33
N VAL A 128 9.92 -11.65 -12.72
CA VAL A 128 9.32 -12.54 -11.74
C VAL A 128 8.50 -13.60 -12.45
N ILE A 129 7.50 -13.18 -13.21
CA ILE A 129 6.62 -14.06 -13.98
C ILE A 129 6.01 -13.30 -15.16
N ASP A 130 6.07 -13.90 -16.35
CA ASP A 130 5.51 -13.31 -17.56
C ASP A 130 3.97 -13.27 -17.54
N LYS A 131 3.39 -12.33 -18.28
CA LYS A 131 1.94 -12.18 -18.45
C LYS A 131 1.18 -11.97 -17.12
N ARG A 132 1.84 -11.44 -16.10
CA ARG A 132 1.24 -11.08 -14.83
C ARG A 132 1.50 -9.61 -14.53
N PHE A 133 0.64 -9.03 -13.70
CA PHE A 133 0.88 -7.71 -13.12
C PHE A 133 0.81 -7.79 -11.59
N PHE A 134 1.46 -6.86 -10.96
CA PHE A 134 1.50 -6.71 -9.51
C PHE A 134 0.95 -5.34 -9.14
N ASN A 135 0.34 -5.23 -7.96
CA ASN A 135 0.15 -3.95 -7.31
C ASN A 135 1.51 -3.54 -6.75
N THR A 136 2.16 -2.61 -7.45
CA THR A 136 3.57 -2.27 -7.27
C THR A 136 3.73 -0.93 -6.60
N LEU A 137 4.50 -0.90 -5.52
CA LEU A 137 4.93 0.32 -4.84
C LEU A 137 6.36 0.63 -5.29
N PHE A 138 6.65 1.90 -5.55
CA PHE A 138 7.98 2.32 -5.97
C PHE A 138 8.34 3.70 -5.45
N VAL A 139 9.64 3.97 -5.37
CA VAL A 139 10.18 5.28 -4.97
C VAL A 139 11.09 5.81 -6.06
N ILE A 140 10.84 7.06 -6.44
CA ILE A 140 11.69 7.84 -7.33
C ILE A 140 12.52 8.78 -6.47
N SER A 141 13.85 8.75 -6.64
CA SER A 141 14.78 9.63 -5.94
C SER A 141 14.72 11.07 -6.46
N ARG A 142 15.32 11.99 -5.74
CA ARG A 142 15.50 13.39 -6.16
C ARG A 142 16.28 13.53 -7.48
N GLN A 143 17.06 12.52 -7.83
CA GLN A 143 17.79 12.43 -9.11
C GLN A 143 16.91 11.87 -10.23
N GLY A 144 15.67 11.45 -9.93
CA GLY A 144 14.74 10.87 -10.89
C GLY A 144 15.02 9.40 -11.20
N GLU A 145 15.63 8.68 -10.30
CA GLU A 145 15.92 7.25 -10.43
C GLU A 145 14.89 6.41 -9.67
N ILE A 146 14.49 5.28 -10.22
CA ILE A 146 13.70 4.29 -9.47
C ILE A 146 14.67 3.59 -8.50
N VAL A 147 14.55 3.93 -7.21
CA VAL A 147 15.46 3.43 -6.16
C VAL A 147 14.84 2.39 -5.24
N HIS A 148 13.54 2.14 -5.39
CA HIS A 148 12.82 1.13 -4.63
C HIS A 148 11.65 0.59 -5.44
N LYS A 149 11.38 -0.70 -5.28
CA LYS A 149 10.24 -1.40 -5.88
C LYS A 149 9.83 -2.53 -4.95
N ALA A 150 8.56 -2.60 -4.62
CA ALA A 150 7.96 -3.63 -3.77
C ALA A 150 6.59 -4.03 -4.32
N ALA A 151 6.14 -5.23 -4.01
CA ALA A 151 4.81 -5.69 -4.36
C ALA A 151 3.91 -5.72 -3.11
N LYS A 152 2.63 -5.44 -3.28
CA LYS A 152 1.60 -5.66 -2.28
C LYS A 152 1.53 -7.14 -1.92
N ASN A 153 1.41 -7.45 -0.64
CA ASN A 153 1.42 -8.83 -0.14
C ASN A 153 0.01 -9.37 0.16
N HIS A 154 -0.94 -8.50 0.51
CA HIS A 154 -2.29 -8.89 0.87
C HIS A 154 -3.31 -8.12 0.04
N LEU A 155 -4.19 -8.84 -0.63
CA LEU A 155 -5.16 -8.25 -1.54
C LEU A 155 -6.51 -8.02 -0.83
N TRP A 156 -7.22 -6.98 -1.29
CA TRP A 156 -8.65 -6.89 -1.06
C TRP A 156 -9.37 -7.99 -1.86
N CYS A 157 -10.52 -8.46 -1.37
CA CYS A 157 -11.19 -9.65 -1.93
C CYS A 157 -11.57 -9.54 -3.42
N ARG A 158 -11.62 -8.35 -3.99
CA ARG A 158 -11.89 -8.14 -5.43
C ARG A 158 -10.64 -7.77 -6.23
N GLU A 159 -9.54 -7.47 -5.59
CA GLU A 159 -8.28 -7.22 -6.28
C GLU A 159 -7.70 -8.51 -6.86
N ARG A 160 -7.17 -8.42 -8.09
CA ARG A 160 -6.61 -9.56 -8.85
C ARG A 160 -5.16 -9.35 -9.25
N SER A 161 -4.43 -8.51 -8.55
CA SER A 161 -2.97 -8.39 -8.71
C SER A 161 -2.28 -9.69 -8.27
N CYS A 162 -1.20 -10.05 -8.93
CA CYS A 162 -0.31 -11.09 -8.43
C CYS A 162 0.43 -10.59 -7.18
N VAL A 163 0.57 -11.42 -6.18
CA VAL A 163 1.37 -11.10 -4.99
C VAL A 163 2.56 -12.04 -4.86
N PRO A 164 3.59 -11.68 -4.09
CA PRO A 164 4.75 -12.55 -3.83
C PRO A 164 4.37 -13.96 -3.40
N HIS A 165 3.31 -14.10 -2.59
CA HIS A 165 2.84 -15.38 -2.07
C HIS A 165 2.20 -16.28 -3.15
N ASP A 166 1.60 -15.70 -4.20
CA ASP A 166 1.02 -16.45 -5.32
C ASP A 166 2.09 -17.13 -6.20
N VAL A 167 3.31 -16.61 -6.13
CA VAL A 167 4.48 -17.13 -6.86
C VAL A 167 5.66 -17.33 -5.90
N TYR A 168 5.36 -17.77 -4.68
CA TYR A 168 6.27 -17.80 -3.54
C TYR A 168 7.63 -18.42 -3.84
N ASP A 169 7.66 -19.61 -4.43
CA ASP A 169 8.92 -20.32 -4.67
C ASP A 169 9.79 -19.57 -5.70
N ARG A 170 9.17 -18.97 -6.72
CA ARG A 170 9.87 -18.12 -7.68
C ARG A 170 10.34 -16.81 -7.05
N TRP A 171 9.52 -16.22 -6.17
CA TRP A 171 9.88 -15.01 -5.45
C TRP A 171 11.10 -15.22 -4.56
N VAL A 172 11.10 -16.30 -3.79
CA VAL A 172 12.23 -16.68 -2.91
C VAL A 172 13.49 -17.00 -3.72
N GLU A 173 13.36 -17.64 -4.87
CA GLU A 173 14.50 -17.89 -5.77
C GLU A 173 15.18 -16.59 -6.21
N LEU A 174 14.40 -15.53 -6.49
CA LEU A 174 14.92 -14.25 -6.99
C LEU A 174 15.41 -13.31 -5.88
N PHE A 175 14.70 -13.26 -4.77
CA PHE A 175 14.89 -12.21 -3.75
C PHE A 175 15.31 -12.74 -2.38
N GLY A 176 15.36 -14.08 -2.20
CA GLY A 176 15.65 -14.73 -0.92
C GLY A 176 14.40 -14.96 -0.08
N ASP A 177 14.58 -15.61 1.08
CA ASP A 177 13.54 -16.02 2.02
C ASP A 177 13.47 -15.14 3.28
N GLY A 178 14.27 -14.08 3.31
CA GLY A 178 14.27 -13.09 4.38
C GLY A 178 13.06 -12.17 4.36
N ILE A 179 12.78 -11.51 5.48
CA ILE A 179 11.67 -10.54 5.57
C ILE A 179 11.83 -9.38 4.59
N ASP A 180 13.06 -9.03 4.25
CA ASP A 180 13.42 -7.99 3.29
C ASP A 180 13.03 -8.33 1.85
N ALA A 181 12.85 -9.61 1.51
CA ALA A 181 12.32 -10.02 0.22
C ALA A 181 10.83 -9.64 0.05
N PHE A 182 10.05 -9.65 1.13
CA PHE A 182 8.61 -9.40 1.13
C PHE A 182 8.25 -7.99 1.59
N TYR A 183 9.05 -7.41 2.49
CA TYR A 183 8.88 -6.07 3.05
C TYR A 183 10.20 -5.30 2.97
N PRO A 184 10.68 -4.99 1.75
CA PRO A 184 11.93 -4.27 1.57
C PRO A 184 11.84 -2.84 2.10
N VAL A 185 12.99 -2.31 2.55
CA VAL A 185 13.11 -0.94 3.05
C VAL A 185 14.21 -0.22 2.28
N LEU A 186 13.85 0.91 1.68
CA LEU A 186 14.80 1.82 1.06
C LEU A 186 15.60 2.54 2.13
N ARG A 187 16.93 2.47 2.06
CA ARG A 187 17.84 3.22 2.93
C ARG A 187 18.23 4.52 2.24
N THR A 188 18.01 5.64 2.90
CA THR A 188 18.44 6.96 2.41
C THR A 188 19.28 7.67 3.47
N ASP A 189 20.14 8.59 3.04
CA ASP A 189 20.97 9.38 3.93
C ASP A 189 20.30 10.73 4.30
N ASP A 190 19.23 11.12 3.59
CA ASP A 190 18.66 12.48 3.61
C ASP A 190 17.17 12.59 4.01
N ILE A 191 16.41 11.52 3.94
CA ILE A 191 14.97 11.53 4.35
C ILE A 191 14.60 10.37 5.30
N GLY A 192 15.59 9.59 5.76
CA GLY A 192 15.37 8.39 6.57
C GLY A 192 15.02 7.16 5.74
N ASN A 193 14.70 6.06 6.42
CA ASN A 193 14.44 4.77 5.78
C ASN A 193 12.96 4.62 5.44
N ILE A 194 12.65 4.38 4.18
CA ILE A 194 11.28 4.32 3.66
C ILE A 194 10.83 2.87 3.51
N GLY A 195 9.75 2.50 4.20
CA GLY A 195 9.00 1.26 3.96
C GLY A 195 7.71 1.55 3.19
N THR A 196 7.25 0.57 2.43
CA THR A 196 6.03 0.72 1.62
C THR A 196 5.11 -0.47 1.78
N ILE A 197 3.82 -0.20 2.01
CA ILE A 197 2.71 -1.15 1.97
C ILE A 197 1.53 -0.48 1.27
N CYS A 198 0.55 -1.26 0.81
CA CYS A 198 -0.61 -0.72 0.12
C CYS A 198 -1.92 -1.21 0.74
N CYS A 199 -2.83 -0.27 1.04
CA CYS A 199 -4.24 -0.52 1.37
C CYS A 199 -4.43 -1.67 2.36
N SER A 200 -4.96 -2.80 1.89
CA SER A 200 -5.24 -4.02 2.67
C SER A 200 -4.02 -4.67 3.34
N ASP A 201 -2.79 -4.40 2.90
CA ASP A 201 -1.61 -4.80 3.69
C ASP A 201 -1.67 -4.25 5.12
N GLY A 202 -2.18 -3.04 5.29
CA GLY A 202 -2.29 -2.41 6.59
C GLY A 202 -3.48 -2.89 7.44
N GLU A 203 -4.30 -3.83 6.96
CA GLU A 203 -5.25 -4.57 7.78
C GLU A 203 -4.54 -5.62 8.66
N TYR A 204 -3.28 -5.92 8.32
CA TYR A 204 -2.44 -6.89 9.00
C TYR A 204 -1.40 -6.19 9.88
N PRO A 205 -1.49 -6.33 11.21
CA PRO A 205 -0.51 -5.74 12.15
C PRO A 205 0.94 -6.12 11.84
N GLU A 206 1.13 -7.27 11.22
CA GLU A 206 2.42 -7.85 10.85
C GLU A 206 3.15 -7.05 9.77
N ALA A 207 2.43 -6.45 8.83
CA ALA A 207 3.03 -5.77 7.69
C ALA A 207 3.92 -4.58 8.10
N VAL A 208 3.38 -3.67 8.94
CA VAL A 208 4.18 -2.54 9.44
C VAL A 208 5.21 -3.00 10.47
N ARG A 209 4.91 -4.05 11.24
CA ARG A 209 5.88 -4.67 12.15
C ARG A 209 7.07 -5.23 11.38
N ALA A 210 6.85 -5.90 10.25
CA ALA A 210 7.90 -6.42 9.39
C ALA A 210 8.80 -5.28 8.84
N LEU A 211 8.20 -4.22 8.31
CA LEU A 211 8.93 -3.05 7.85
C LEU A 211 9.76 -2.39 8.97
N ALA A 212 9.17 -2.24 10.17
CA ALA A 212 9.86 -1.64 11.30
C ALA A 212 11.05 -2.49 11.77
N PHE A 213 10.91 -3.83 11.81
CA PHE A 213 11.99 -4.76 12.07
C PHE A 213 13.08 -4.70 11.01
N ASN A 214 12.71 -4.48 9.75
CA ASN A 214 13.65 -4.23 8.66
C ASN A 214 14.15 -2.78 8.66
N GLY A 215 13.83 -1.97 9.67
CA GLY A 215 14.42 -0.65 9.96
C GLY A 215 13.74 0.52 9.24
N ALA A 216 12.49 0.39 8.79
CA ALA A 216 11.73 1.52 8.28
C ALA A 216 11.52 2.59 9.35
N GLU A 217 11.61 3.85 8.95
CA GLU A 217 11.40 5.04 9.79
C GLU A 217 10.14 5.79 9.34
N VAL A 218 9.90 5.82 8.04
CA VAL A 218 8.68 6.35 7.41
C VAL A 218 8.02 5.25 6.61
N VAL A 219 6.74 5.03 6.79
CA VAL A 219 5.96 4.04 6.06
C VAL A 219 4.92 4.75 5.21
N TYR A 220 4.97 4.51 3.92
CA TYR A 220 3.97 4.91 2.96
C TYR A 220 2.87 3.85 2.87
N ARG A 221 1.63 4.25 3.09
CA ARG A 221 0.44 3.41 2.92
C ARG A 221 -0.64 4.17 2.15
N PRO A 222 -0.68 4.09 0.80
CA PRO A 222 -1.80 4.59 0.01
C PRO A 222 -3.00 3.67 0.15
N SER A 223 -4.20 4.20 -0.07
CA SER A 223 -5.42 3.39 0.00
C SER A 223 -6.55 3.98 -0.85
N GLU A 224 -7.48 3.10 -1.21
CA GLU A 224 -8.88 3.40 -1.46
C GLU A 224 -9.70 2.96 -0.24
N ALA A 225 -9.64 3.75 0.83
CA ALA A 225 -10.40 3.48 2.04
C ALA A 225 -11.81 4.03 1.89
N VAL A 226 -12.74 3.15 1.59
CA VAL A 226 -14.15 3.48 1.32
C VAL A 226 -14.89 4.02 2.55
N PRO A 227 -15.98 4.80 2.38
CA PRO A 227 -16.73 5.38 3.49
C PRO A 227 -17.22 4.37 4.52
N MET A 228 -17.51 3.14 4.13
CA MET A 228 -17.94 2.08 5.04
C MET A 228 -16.94 1.79 6.17
N THR A 229 -15.65 1.89 5.87
CA THR A 229 -14.60 1.70 6.90
C THR A 229 -14.47 2.89 7.83
N GLN A 230 -15.20 3.97 7.55
CA GLN A 230 -15.15 5.22 8.30
C GLN A 230 -16.46 5.51 9.05
N MET A 231 -17.56 4.82 8.69
CA MET A 231 -18.87 5.03 9.29
C MET A 231 -18.94 4.50 10.73
N GLY A 232 -19.64 5.25 11.59
CA GLY A 232 -19.87 4.84 12.97
C GLY A 232 -18.67 4.92 13.91
N MET A 233 -17.53 5.41 13.42
CA MET A 233 -16.30 5.61 14.18
C MET A 233 -16.06 7.08 14.42
N GLU A 234 -15.09 7.40 15.29
CA GLU A 234 -14.54 8.75 15.41
C GLU A 234 -14.00 9.27 14.06
N PRO A 235 -13.75 10.58 13.92
CA PRO A 235 -13.23 11.13 12.68
C PRO A 235 -12.06 10.30 12.10
N GLY A 236 -12.19 9.90 10.84
CA GLY A 236 -11.22 9.05 10.15
C GLY A 236 -11.47 7.54 10.25
N GLY A 237 -12.42 7.08 11.06
CA GLY A 237 -12.86 5.69 11.14
C GLY A 237 -11.74 4.67 11.40
N THR A 238 -11.94 3.44 10.95
CA THR A 238 -10.94 2.35 11.04
C THR A 238 -9.67 2.68 10.28
N TRP A 239 -9.76 3.41 9.19
CA TRP A 239 -8.61 3.87 8.40
C TRP A 239 -7.60 4.67 9.22
N LEU A 240 -8.04 5.70 9.93
CA LEU A 240 -7.17 6.48 10.81
C LEU A 240 -6.75 5.69 12.05
N LEU A 241 -7.66 4.90 12.63
CA LEU A 241 -7.37 4.06 13.81
C LEU A 241 -6.21 3.10 13.54
N GLN A 242 -6.25 2.37 12.43
CA GLN A 242 -5.19 1.43 12.04
C GLN A 242 -3.84 2.13 11.88
N ASN A 243 -3.79 3.23 11.16
CA ASN A 243 -2.53 3.95 10.89
C ASN A 243 -1.93 4.56 12.16
N ARG A 244 -2.76 5.05 13.09
CA ARG A 244 -2.31 5.49 14.42
C ARG A 244 -1.77 4.32 15.24
N ALA A 245 -2.44 3.19 15.24
CA ALA A 245 -2.00 1.97 15.93
C ALA A 245 -0.67 1.47 15.35
N HIS A 246 -0.55 1.38 14.01
CA HIS A 246 0.70 1.02 13.36
C HIS A 246 1.86 1.94 13.73
N ALA A 247 1.65 3.25 13.67
CA ALA A 247 2.65 4.24 14.04
C ALA A 247 3.11 4.05 15.48
N HIS A 248 2.16 3.95 16.41
CA HIS A 248 2.42 3.82 17.84
C HIS A 248 3.13 2.51 18.21
N PHE A 249 2.63 1.36 17.73
CA PHE A 249 3.18 0.06 18.10
C PHE A 249 4.53 -0.25 17.43
N ASN A 250 4.87 0.44 16.36
CA ASN A 250 6.09 0.20 15.58
C ASN A 250 7.07 1.39 15.62
N ASN A 251 6.67 2.48 16.26
CA ASN A 251 7.44 3.73 16.33
C ASN A 251 7.94 4.17 14.94
N VAL A 252 7.04 4.33 14.00
CA VAL A 252 7.29 4.80 12.64
C VAL A 252 6.39 6.00 12.33
N TYR A 253 6.81 6.86 11.42
CA TYR A 253 5.89 7.77 10.76
C TYR A 253 5.03 7.01 9.77
N MET A 254 3.75 7.38 9.66
CA MET A 254 2.84 6.87 8.63
C MET A 254 2.42 8.02 7.72
N VAL A 255 2.63 7.86 6.40
CA VAL A 255 2.19 8.80 5.36
C VAL A 255 1.11 8.09 4.57
N CYS A 256 -0.14 8.50 4.76
CA CYS A 256 -1.32 7.74 4.37
C CYS A 256 -2.26 8.57 3.47
N PRO A 257 -1.92 8.75 2.18
CA PRO A 257 -2.83 9.36 1.23
C PRO A 257 -3.98 8.40 0.90
N ASN A 258 -5.21 8.94 0.86
CA ASN A 258 -6.40 8.24 0.41
C ASN A 258 -6.96 8.92 -0.84
N VAL A 259 -7.69 8.18 -1.66
CA VAL A 259 -8.29 8.70 -2.89
C VAL A 259 -9.49 9.61 -2.62
N GLY A 260 -9.85 10.40 -3.62
CA GLY A 260 -11.13 11.08 -3.74
C GLY A 260 -12.17 10.24 -4.48
N PRO A 261 -13.06 10.87 -5.27
CA PRO A 261 -14.01 10.16 -6.12
C PRO A 261 -13.31 9.21 -7.10
N VAL A 262 -13.86 8.01 -7.23
CA VAL A 262 -13.33 6.94 -8.08
C VAL A 262 -14.30 6.67 -9.24
N TYR A 263 -13.79 6.79 -10.45
CA TYR A 263 -14.48 6.42 -11.68
C TYR A 263 -13.82 5.15 -12.19
N VAL A 264 -14.50 4.01 -12.11
CA VAL A 264 -13.90 2.70 -12.44
C VAL A 264 -13.80 2.41 -13.93
N HIS A 265 -14.35 3.27 -14.79
CA HIS A 265 -14.21 3.18 -16.23
C HIS A 265 -14.09 4.59 -16.85
N PRO A 266 -13.29 4.80 -17.91
CA PRO A 266 -13.07 6.13 -18.49
C PRO A 266 -14.31 6.80 -19.07
N ARG A 267 -15.36 6.03 -19.39
CA ARG A 267 -16.63 6.53 -19.93
C ARG A 267 -17.72 6.73 -18.89
N MET A 268 -17.44 6.51 -17.60
CA MET A 268 -18.42 6.76 -16.55
C MET A 268 -18.63 8.26 -16.36
N GLU A 269 -19.89 8.67 -16.30
CA GLU A 269 -20.29 10.06 -16.04
C GLU A 269 -20.33 10.34 -14.53
N HIS A 270 -20.57 9.33 -13.72
CA HIS A 270 -20.68 9.43 -12.27
C HIS A 270 -19.62 8.56 -11.57
N PRO A 271 -19.12 8.98 -10.41
CA PRO A 271 -18.17 8.16 -9.67
C PRO A 271 -18.88 6.87 -9.17
N TYR A 272 -18.13 5.78 -9.18
CA TYR A 272 -18.52 4.52 -8.56
C TYR A 272 -18.47 4.61 -7.04
N ASP A 273 -17.44 5.27 -6.53
CA ASP A 273 -17.24 5.51 -5.11
C ASP A 273 -16.70 6.94 -4.88
N ILE A 274 -16.97 7.48 -3.72
CA ILE A 274 -16.44 8.77 -3.27
C ILE A 274 -15.38 8.63 -2.17
N ALA A 275 -14.94 7.44 -1.89
CA ALA A 275 -13.92 6.98 -0.94
C ALA A 275 -13.65 7.81 0.33
N GLY A 276 -14.05 9.05 0.37
CA GLY A 276 -14.20 9.84 1.59
C GLY A 276 -12.95 10.59 2.08
N GLY A 277 -11.86 10.63 1.34
CA GLY A 277 -10.67 11.37 1.74
C GLY A 277 -10.04 10.84 3.03
N ASN A 278 -9.95 11.69 4.06
CA ASN A 278 -9.27 11.37 5.32
C ASN A 278 -7.80 10.94 5.13
N SER A 279 -7.10 11.55 4.17
CA SER A 279 -5.65 11.43 4.08
C SER A 279 -4.99 12.01 5.32
N HIS A 280 -3.97 11.35 5.84
CA HIS A 280 -3.32 11.81 7.06
C HIS A 280 -1.84 11.45 7.12
N ILE A 281 -1.12 12.17 7.97
CA ILE A 281 0.25 11.87 8.36
C ILE A 281 0.26 11.71 9.88
N VAL A 282 0.87 10.63 10.37
CA VAL A 282 0.91 10.27 11.79
C VAL A 282 2.35 10.13 12.23
N ASP A 283 2.68 10.67 13.42
CA ASP A 283 4.01 10.51 13.98
C ASP A 283 4.21 9.14 14.66
N TYR A 284 5.45 8.85 15.04
CA TYR A 284 5.86 7.60 15.67
C TYR A 284 5.26 7.35 17.08
N GLN A 285 4.50 8.28 17.61
CA GLN A 285 3.74 8.13 18.86
C GLN A 285 2.23 7.94 18.61
N GLY A 286 1.79 8.01 17.35
CA GLY A 286 0.39 7.89 16.96
C GLY A 286 -0.37 9.23 16.94
N ASN A 287 0.32 10.37 17.02
CA ASN A 287 -0.30 11.68 16.90
C ASN A 287 -0.51 12.05 15.42
N VAL A 288 -1.64 12.64 15.11
CA VAL A 288 -1.97 13.10 13.77
C VAL A 288 -1.29 14.46 13.54
N LEU A 289 -0.36 14.51 12.60
CA LEU A 289 0.37 15.73 12.22
C LEU A 289 -0.37 16.55 11.17
N GLY A 290 -1.07 15.87 10.29
CA GLY A 290 -1.89 16.44 9.25
C GLY A 290 -3.05 15.54 8.91
N HIS A 291 -4.19 16.12 8.58
CA HIS A 291 -5.40 15.41 8.21
C HIS A 291 -6.24 16.26 7.25
N THR A 292 -6.80 15.63 6.23
CA THR A 292 -7.79 16.27 5.34
C THR A 292 -9.09 15.51 5.32
N ALA A 293 -10.18 16.20 5.57
CA ALA A 293 -11.53 15.64 5.49
C ALA A 293 -12.04 15.55 4.03
N SER A 294 -11.40 16.27 3.10
CA SER A 294 -11.77 16.25 1.68
C SER A 294 -10.98 15.19 0.92
N GLY A 295 -11.64 14.53 -0.02
CA GLY A 295 -11.03 13.57 -0.92
C GLY A 295 -10.84 14.07 -2.36
N ALA A 296 -11.27 15.28 -2.71
CA ALA A 296 -11.21 15.75 -4.09
C ALA A 296 -9.94 16.60 -4.33
N ASN A 297 -9.04 16.14 -5.18
CA ASN A 297 -7.84 16.86 -5.66
C ASN A 297 -7.22 17.82 -4.64
N THR A 298 -6.84 17.28 -3.50
CA THR A 298 -6.26 18.01 -2.36
C THR A 298 -5.02 17.31 -1.86
N PHE A 299 -4.42 17.81 -0.80
CA PHE A 299 -3.28 17.18 -0.16
C PHE A 299 -3.29 17.36 1.35
N VAL A 300 -2.59 16.48 2.05
CA VAL A 300 -2.23 16.62 3.45
C VAL A 300 -0.73 16.84 3.55
N ALA A 301 -0.29 17.61 4.54
CA ALA A 301 1.13 17.84 4.81
C ALA A 301 1.45 17.66 6.29
N GLY A 302 2.67 17.22 6.60
CA GLY A 302 3.16 17.06 7.95
C GLY A 302 4.68 17.07 8.01
N ILE A 303 5.22 17.53 9.13
CA ILE A 303 6.68 17.59 9.35
C ILE A 303 7.17 16.21 9.79
N ILE A 304 8.20 15.72 9.13
CA ILE A 304 8.95 14.52 9.50
C ILE A 304 10.29 14.95 10.12
N ASP A 305 10.53 14.50 11.35
CA ASP A 305 11.79 14.68 12.07
C ASP A 305 12.40 13.30 12.37
N ILE A 306 13.32 12.88 11.54
CA ILE A 306 13.96 11.57 11.63
C ILE A 306 14.87 11.49 12.84
N GLU A 307 15.55 12.58 13.21
CA GLU A 307 16.44 12.57 14.37
C GLU A 307 15.68 12.45 15.68
N ALA A 308 14.52 13.09 15.79
CA ALA A 308 13.63 12.91 16.94
C ALA A 308 13.11 11.47 17.05
N LEU A 309 12.75 10.84 15.93
CA LEU A 309 12.37 9.42 15.89
C LEU A 309 13.54 8.52 16.35
N ARG A 310 14.73 8.72 15.80
CA ARG A 310 15.94 7.95 16.15
C ARG A 310 16.28 8.07 17.62
N GLN A 311 16.23 9.28 18.15
CA GLN A 311 16.40 9.53 19.59
C GLN A 311 15.32 8.78 20.40
N PHE A 312 14.06 8.86 20.00
CA PHE A 312 12.98 8.16 20.67
C PHE A 312 13.18 6.65 20.69
N ARG A 313 13.52 6.05 19.54
CA ARG A 313 13.76 4.60 19.41
C ARG A 313 14.94 4.10 20.24
N THR A 314 15.99 4.89 20.40
CA THR A 314 17.23 4.44 21.03
C THR A 314 17.33 4.79 22.52
N MET A 315 16.62 5.79 22.99
CA MET A 315 16.71 6.28 24.37
C MET A 315 15.45 6.05 25.21
N ASN A 316 14.28 5.83 24.60
CA ASN A 316 13.05 5.66 25.33
C ASN A 316 12.87 4.20 25.80
N LEU A 317 12.90 3.99 27.09
CA LEU A 317 12.70 2.67 27.70
C LEU A 317 11.23 2.34 27.98
N ASN A 318 10.31 3.31 27.96
CA ASN A 318 8.90 3.12 28.31
C ASN A 318 8.05 2.79 27.07
N SER A 319 8.15 3.59 26.01
CA SER A 319 7.21 3.56 24.88
C SER A 319 7.83 3.01 23.60
N ASN A 320 8.93 2.28 23.69
CA ASN A 320 9.50 1.52 22.60
C ASN A 320 9.12 0.04 22.75
N TRP A 321 8.07 -0.37 22.06
CA TRP A 321 7.49 -1.71 22.20
C TRP A 321 8.29 -2.81 21.49
N MET A 322 9.28 -2.45 20.69
CA MET A 322 10.13 -3.41 19.96
C MET A 322 11.33 -3.89 20.79
N LYS A 323 11.78 -3.10 21.77
CA LYS A 323 13.00 -3.37 22.54
C LYS A 323 13.00 -4.69 23.33
N ASP A 324 11.83 -5.21 23.63
CA ASP A 324 11.67 -6.42 24.46
C ASP A 324 10.62 -7.40 23.91
N LEU A 325 10.40 -7.40 22.60
CA LEU A 325 9.47 -8.30 21.93
C LEU A 325 9.88 -9.77 22.15
N ARG A 326 8.94 -10.60 22.59
CA ARG A 326 9.15 -12.03 22.84
C ARG A 326 8.91 -12.84 21.57
N THR A 327 9.83 -12.75 20.62
CA THR A 327 9.72 -13.33 19.28
C THR A 327 9.49 -14.83 19.28
N GLU A 328 10.08 -15.56 20.24
CA GLU A 328 9.91 -17.02 20.37
C GLU A 328 8.47 -17.44 20.71
N ILE A 329 7.72 -16.53 21.38
CA ILE A 329 6.29 -16.76 21.68
C ILE A 329 5.47 -16.49 20.43
N PHE A 330 5.66 -15.34 19.80
CA PHE A 330 4.88 -14.92 18.63
C PHE A 330 5.10 -15.84 17.42
N ARG A 331 6.31 -16.35 17.22
CA ARG A 331 6.60 -17.31 16.14
C ARG A 331 5.68 -18.53 16.15
N ARG A 332 5.13 -18.93 17.32
CA ARG A 332 4.22 -20.07 17.44
C ARG A 332 2.86 -19.81 16.81
N MET A 333 2.42 -18.56 16.69
CA MET A 333 1.15 -18.21 16.04
C MET A 333 1.18 -18.50 14.53
N TYR A 334 2.37 -18.46 13.94
CA TYR A 334 2.57 -18.54 12.49
C TYR A 334 3.17 -19.88 12.05
N SER A 335 3.07 -20.92 12.91
CA SER A 335 3.65 -22.24 12.61
C SER A 335 2.91 -23.01 11.51
N GLU A 336 1.64 -22.72 11.32
CA GLU A 336 0.79 -23.38 10.34
C GLU A 336 0.21 -22.39 9.33
N PRO A 337 0.29 -22.69 8.02
CA PRO A 337 -0.22 -21.80 6.99
C PRO A 337 -1.75 -21.71 7.06
N VAL A 338 -2.30 -20.53 6.79
CA VAL A 338 -3.74 -20.29 6.63
C VAL A 338 -4.10 -20.26 5.16
N HIS A 339 -3.34 -19.51 4.36
CA HIS A 339 -3.58 -19.32 2.93
C HIS A 339 -2.60 -20.16 2.10
N PRO A 340 -3.02 -20.85 1.04
CA PRO A 340 -2.13 -21.64 0.20
C PRO A 340 -1.18 -20.76 -0.61
N LYS A 341 0.10 -21.15 -0.68
CA LYS A 341 1.11 -20.46 -1.50
C LYS A 341 1.14 -20.97 -2.94
N ASN A 342 1.78 -20.24 -3.83
CA ASN A 342 2.03 -20.62 -5.23
C ASN A 342 0.75 -20.80 -6.08
N LEU A 343 -0.34 -20.12 -5.74
CA LEU A 343 -1.62 -20.27 -6.43
C LEU A 343 -1.53 -19.98 -7.96
N TRP A 344 -0.61 -19.10 -8.38
CA TRP A 344 -0.47 -18.70 -9.77
C TRP A 344 0.87 -19.12 -10.40
N LEU A 345 1.72 -19.84 -9.68
CA LEU A 345 3.06 -20.18 -10.18
C LEU A 345 3.00 -21.09 -11.42
N ASN A 346 2.10 -22.10 -11.39
CA ASN A 346 1.93 -23.08 -12.45
C ASN A 346 0.47 -23.21 -12.92
N ALA A 347 -0.35 -22.23 -12.63
CA ALA A 347 -1.77 -22.21 -12.97
C ALA A 347 -2.18 -20.86 -13.56
N ASP A 348 -3.32 -20.83 -14.20
CA ASP A 348 -3.94 -19.59 -14.65
C ASP A 348 -4.33 -18.71 -13.48
N PRO A 349 -4.33 -17.38 -13.64
CA PRO A 349 -4.79 -16.46 -12.61
C PRO A 349 -6.26 -16.72 -12.24
N LEU A 350 -6.53 -16.61 -10.94
CA LEU A 350 -7.86 -16.82 -10.38
C LEU A 350 -8.81 -15.68 -10.75
N GLN A 351 -10.09 -16.03 -10.87
CA GLN A 351 -11.20 -15.08 -10.98
C GLN A 351 -11.84 -14.85 -9.59
N HIS A 352 -12.76 -13.90 -9.47
CA HIS A 352 -13.41 -13.57 -8.21
C HIS A 352 -14.04 -14.79 -7.51
N ALA A 353 -14.73 -15.64 -8.27
CA ALA A 353 -15.37 -16.83 -7.73
C ALA A 353 -14.40 -17.83 -7.10
N ASP A 354 -13.23 -18.02 -7.72
CA ASP A 354 -12.20 -18.95 -7.23
C ASP A 354 -11.63 -18.47 -5.90
N VAL A 355 -11.39 -17.15 -5.78
CA VAL A 355 -10.87 -16.54 -4.55
C VAL A 355 -11.89 -16.62 -3.42
N ASP A 356 -13.18 -16.43 -3.71
CA ASP A 356 -14.24 -16.58 -2.73
C ASP A 356 -14.26 -18.00 -2.14
N GLU A 357 -14.05 -19.02 -2.96
CA GLU A 357 -13.96 -20.41 -2.49
C GLU A 357 -12.74 -20.63 -1.58
N ILE A 358 -11.57 -20.14 -2.00
CA ILE A 358 -10.33 -20.21 -1.19
C ILE A 358 -10.52 -19.54 0.17
N TYR A 359 -11.15 -18.36 0.20
CA TYR A 359 -11.38 -17.65 1.46
C TYR A 359 -12.36 -18.38 2.38
N ARG A 360 -13.42 -19.03 1.84
CA ARG A 360 -14.30 -19.89 2.62
C ARG A 360 -13.55 -21.09 3.23
N GLU A 361 -12.67 -21.72 2.44
CA GLU A 361 -11.80 -22.78 2.94
C GLU A 361 -10.86 -22.30 4.04
N ASN A 362 -10.24 -21.13 3.88
CA ASN A 362 -9.34 -20.55 4.89
C ASN A 362 -10.09 -20.30 6.21
N ILE A 363 -11.32 -19.76 6.14
CA ILE A 363 -12.19 -19.59 7.31
C ILE A 363 -12.51 -20.98 7.93
N GLY A 364 -12.83 -21.97 7.11
CA GLY A 364 -13.05 -23.35 7.57
C GLY A 364 -11.86 -23.94 8.31
N ARG A 365 -10.63 -23.69 7.83
CA ARG A 365 -9.39 -24.11 8.52
C ARG A 365 -9.24 -23.43 9.88
N LEU A 366 -9.55 -22.13 9.98
CA LEU A 366 -9.50 -21.39 11.24
C LEU A 366 -10.57 -21.87 12.24
N VAL A 367 -11.75 -22.25 11.77
CA VAL A 367 -12.78 -22.88 12.58
C VAL A 367 -12.30 -24.26 13.08
N ALA A 368 -11.78 -25.09 12.18
CA ALA A 368 -11.28 -26.43 12.55
C ALA A 368 -10.13 -26.39 13.58
N ARG A 369 -9.31 -25.33 13.57
CA ARG A 369 -8.25 -25.09 14.58
C ARG A 369 -8.79 -24.57 15.91
N GLY A 370 -10.07 -24.18 15.99
CA GLY A 370 -10.65 -23.51 17.14
C GLY A 370 -10.26 -22.02 17.27
N SER A 371 -9.66 -21.43 16.22
CA SER A 371 -9.37 -19.98 16.19
C SER A 371 -10.66 -19.16 16.04
N PHE A 372 -11.62 -19.68 15.26
CA PHE A 372 -12.94 -19.07 15.10
C PHE A 372 -14.03 -20.03 15.63
N THR A 373 -15.03 -19.45 16.28
CA THR A 373 -16.24 -20.20 16.69
C THR A 373 -17.40 -19.72 15.81
N PRO A 374 -17.98 -20.62 15.00
CA PRO A 374 -19.13 -20.24 14.19
C PRO A 374 -20.36 -19.95 15.07
N PRO A 375 -21.29 -19.07 14.65
CA PRO A 375 -22.52 -18.83 15.39
C PRO A 375 -23.38 -20.10 15.44
N ALA A 376 -24.07 -20.33 16.55
CA ALA A 376 -25.00 -21.46 16.70
C ALA A 376 -26.18 -21.39 15.71
N GLN A 377 -26.56 -20.19 15.30
CA GLN A 377 -27.58 -19.93 14.30
C GLN A 377 -27.13 -18.74 13.46
N ALA A 378 -27.40 -18.78 12.15
CA ALA A 378 -27.20 -17.63 11.29
C ALA A 378 -28.06 -16.46 11.81
N PHE A 379 -27.49 -15.26 11.89
CA PHE A 379 -28.20 -14.06 12.31
C PHE A 379 -29.32 -13.78 11.30
N PRO A 380 -30.60 -13.70 11.72
CA PRO A 380 -31.70 -13.43 10.81
C PRO A 380 -31.51 -12.09 10.10
N GLY A 381 -31.46 -12.10 8.78
CA GLY A 381 -31.20 -10.92 7.96
C GLY A 381 -29.72 -10.57 7.76
N ALA A 382 -28.77 -11.26 8.41
CA ALA A 382 -27.40 -11.25 7.96
C ALA A 382 -27.36 -11.97 6.61
N ARG A 383 -27.60 -11.24 5.55
CA ARG A 383 -27.10 -11.67 4.26
C ARG A 383 -25.57 -11.57 4.35
N TYR A 384 -24.93 -12.71 4.46
CA TYR A 384 -23.63 -12.84 3.89
C TYR A 384 -23.86 -12.57 2.41
N ILE A 385 -23.62 -11.35 1.99
CA ILE A 385 -23.55 -11.05 0.56
C ILE A 385 -22.36 -11.84 0.11
N ALA A 386 -22.63 -13.08 -0.33
CA ALA A 386 -21.63 -13.77 -1.14
C ALA A 386 -21.35 -12.79 -2.28
N PRO A 387 -20.09 -12.43 -2.49
CA PRO A 387 -19.73 -11.52 -3.58
C PRO A 387 -20.18 -12.00 -4.97
N SER A 388 -20.51 -13.27 -5.12
CA SER A 388 -21.18 -13.85 -6.31
C SER A 388 -22.65 -13.39 -6.51
N GLU A 389 -23.28 -12.78 -5.49
CA GLU A 389 -24.54 -12.05 -5.60
C GLU A 389 -24.27 -10.54 -5.77
N SER A 390 -23.16 -10.17 -6.38
CA SER A 390 -23.08 -8.90 -7.09
C SER A 390 -24.32 -8.84 -7.99
N PRO A 391 -25.18 -7.81 -7.89
CA PRO A 391 -26.34 -7.76 -8.73
C PRO A 391 -25.88 -7.94 -10.17
N GLU A 392 -26.46 -8.90 -10.87
CA GLU A 392 -26.50 -8.92 -12.32
C GLU A 392 -27.37 -7.71 -12.73
N ASP A 393 -26.96 -6.52 -12.35
CA ASP A 393 -27.58 -5.30 -12.81
C ASP A 393 -27.34 -5.22 -14.31
N ALA A 394 -28.42 -5.03 -15.04
CA ALA A 394 -28.38 -4.83 -16.48
C ALA A 394 -27.38 -3.74 -16.88
N ASP A 395 -27.12 -2.77 -16.02
CA ASP A 395 -26.13 -1.71 -16.19
C ASP A 395 -24.69 -2.22 -16.21
N TRP A 396 -24.34 -3.20 -15.38
CA TRP A 396 -23.00 -3.81 -15.38
C TRP A 396 -22.76 -4.67 -16.61
N ALA A 397 -23.80 -5.37 -17.10
CA ALA A 397 -23.70 -6.09 -18.37
C ALA A 397 -23.49 -5.13 -19.54
N GLN A 398 -24.12 -3.94 -19.51
CA GLN A 398 -23.89 -2.91 -20.53
C GLN A 398 -22.47 -2.32 -20.44
N VAL A 399 -21.94 -2.09 -19.26
CA VAL A 399 -20.58 -1.59 -19.08
C VAL A 399 -19.54 -2.63 -19.52
N ARG A 400 -19.76 -3.93 -19.22
CA ARG A 400 -18.91 -5.03 -19.73
C ARG A 400 -18.96 -5.12 -21.27
N ALA A 401 -20.13 -4.90 -21.86
CA ALA A 401 -20.28 -4.88 -23.33
C ALA A 401 -19.55 -3.70 -24.01
N LEU A 402 -19.13 -2.68 -23.24
CA LEU A 402 -18.29 -1.60 -23.76
C LEU A 402 -16.79 -1.97 -23.80
N TRP A 403 -16.42 -3.12 -23.24
CA TRP A 403 -15.07 -3.66 -23.30
C TRP A 403 -14.89 -4.41 -24.63
N PRO A 404 -13.94 -4.07 -25.46
CA PRO A 404 -13.69 -4.83 -26.67
C PRO A 404 -13.25 -6.25 -26.28
N GLU A 405 -13.93 -7.26 -26.84
CA GLU A 405 -13.40 -8.61 -26.75
C GLU A 405 -11.98 -8.64 -27.32
N PRO A 406 -11.05 -9.41 -26.72
CA PRO A 406 -9.72 -9.53 -27.28
C PRO A 406 -9.85 -10.03 -28.72
N ALA A 407 -9.20 -9.36 -29.66
CA ALA A 407 -9.08 -9.86 -31.03
C ALA A 407 -8.49 -11.27 -30.95
N GLU A 408 -9.20 -12.26 -31.44
CA GLU A 408 -8.66 -13.60 -31.62
C GLU A 408 -7.45 -13.48 -32.56
N GLU A 409 -6.25 -13.76 -32.04
CA GLU A 409 -5.05 -14.01 -32.85
C GLU A 409 -4.87 -15.51 -33.04
#